data_256fc893ca13ce6bb9240b4807e72056
#
_entry.id   256fc893ca13ce6bb9240b4807e72056
#
_cell.length_a   1.000
_cell.length_b   1.000
_cell.length_c   1.000
_cell.angle_alpha   90.00
_cell.angle_beta   90.00
_cell.angle_gamma   90.00
#
_symmetry.space_group_name_H-M   'P 1'
#
loop_
_entity.id
_entity.type
_entity.pdbx_description
1 polymer ?
#
loop_
_entity_poly.entity_id
_entity_poly.type
_entity_poly.pdbx_seq_one_letter_code
_entity_poly.pdbx_strand_id
1 'polypeptide(L)'
;RTLCDQAAALKARKINLPDSLSECGFCYFFKFWRTNYGVPGAEHSSFDAYDPQKHTRIQIKGCSVDEDLTSFGPDSVWDELYFVDFYVDGKWDYTFNVYLIDNEAIYTTKVNATQTFVDQQKQGRRPRFSIIKSIIRPKKMKPMYTCNIKTGKIIKHF
;
A
#
# COMPACT_ATOMS: atom_id res chain seq x y z
N ARG A 1 -18.49 3.27 2.47
CA ARG A 1 -18.61 4.38 1.50
C ARG A 1 -19.52 5.47 2.02
N THR A 2 -20.68 5.14 2.54
CA THR A 2 -21.65 6.09 3.12
C THR A 2 -21.00 7.07 4.11
N LEU A 3 -20.09 6.60 4.96
CA LEU A 3 -19.38 7.45 5.92
C LEU A 3 -18.42 8.42 5.21
N CYS A 4 -17.73 7.98 4.16
CA CYS A 4 -16.88 8.85 3.34
C CYS A 4 -17.72 9.90 2.58
N ASP A 5 -18.90 9.51 2.08
CA ASP A 5 -19.81 10.43 1.37
C ASP A 5 -20.37 11.48 2.34
N GLN A 6 -20.70 11.08 3.58
CA GLN A 6 -21.11 12.01 4.64
C GLN A 6 -19.97 12.95 5.06
N ALA A 7 -18.75 12.43 5.21
CA ALA A 7 -17.58 13.25 5.51
C ALA A 7 -17.31 14.27 4.38
N ALA A 8 -17.45 13.86 3.13
CA ALA A 8 -17.28 14.75 1.97
C ALA A 8 -18.36 15.85 1.94
N ALA A 9 -19.63 15.53 2.25
CA ALA A 9 -20.72 16.50 2.34
C ALA A 9 -20.47 17.57 3.43
N LEU A 10 -19.79 17.17 4.51
CA LEU A 10 -19.37 18.07 5.60
C LEU A 10 -18.04 18.77 5.33
N LYS A 11 -17.46 18.65 4.12
CA LYS A 11 -16.11 19.12 3.76
C LYS A 11 -15.01 18.60 4.70
N ALA A 12 -15.25 17.48 5.37
CA ALA A 12 -14.28 16.81 6.22
C ALA A 12 -13.31 15.96 5.40
N ARG A 13 -12.16 15.63 6.00
CA ARG A 13 -11.18 14.74 5.38
C ARG A 13 -11.80 13.37 5.10
N LYS A 14 -11.58 12.84 3.92
CA LYS A 14 -11.97 11.47 3.56
C LYS A 14 -11.30 10.46 4.51
N ILE A 15 -12.06 9.44 4.90
CA ILE A 15 -11.60 8.38 5.80
C ILE A 15 -10.98 7.30 4.95
N ASN A 16 -9.68 7.08 5.13
CA ASN A 16 -8.97 5.96 4.50
C ASN A 16 -9.21 4.65 5.26
N LEU A 17 -8.99 3.53 4.57
CA LEU A 17 -9.03 2.22 5.19
C LEU A 17 -7.93 2.12 6.27
N PRO A 18 -8.19 1.51 7.44
CA PRO A 18 -7.13 1.23 8.40
C PRO A 18 -6.05 0.35 7.77
N ASP A 19 -4.78 0.65 8.02
CA ASP A 19 -3.63 -0.08 7.48
C ASP A 19 -3.72 -1.58 7.79
N SER A 20 -4.18 -1.92 8.99
CA SER A 20 -4.39 -3.32 9.40
C SER A 20 -5.36 -4.10 8.49
N LEU A 21 -6.36 -3.46 7.90
CA LEU A 21 -7.29 -4.15 6.99
C LEU A 21 -6.66 -4.42 5.63
N SER A 22 -5.87 -3.49 5.10
CA SER A 22 -5.14 -3.70 3.83
C SER A 22 -4.09 -4.79 3.99
N GLU A 23 -3.32 -4.75 5.08
CA GLU A 23 -2.29 -5.76 5.40
C GLU A 23 -2.92 -7.15 5.62
N CYS A 24 -3.95 -7.26 6.48
CA CYS A 24 -4.63 -8.54 6.72
C CYS A 24 -5.28 -9.09 5.45
N GLY A 25 -5.95 -8.25 4.68
CA GLY A 25 -6.58 -8.66 3.42
C GLY A 25 -5.53 -9.20 2.45
N PHE A 26 -4.45 -8.49 2.25
CA PHE A 26 -3.35 -8.93 1.38
C PHE A 26 -2.74 -10.25 1.87
N CYS A 27 -2.36 -10.36 3.14
CA CYS A 27 -1.77 -11.57 3.70
C CYS A 27 -2.72 -12.78 3.62
N TYR A 28 -4.02 -12.58 3.82
CA TYR A 28 -5.03 -13.63 3.68
C TYR A 28 -5.07 -14.20 2.25
N PHE A 29 -5.11 -13.34 1.23
CA PHE A 29 -5.19 -13.78 -0.16
C PHE A 29 -3.90 -14.44 -0.64
N PHE A 30 -2.72 -13.92 -0.24
CA PHE A 30 -1.43 -14.39 -0.75
C PHE A 30 -0.70 -15.34 0.19
N LYS A 31 -1.30 -15.67 1.37
CA LYS A 31 -0.75 -16.60 2.35
C LYS A 31 0.62 -16.19 2.91
N PHE A 32 0.86 -14.89 3.01
CA PHE A 32 2.04 -14.35 3.66
C PHE A 32 1.85 -14.23 5.19
N TRP A 33 2.94 -14.28 5.92
CA TRP A 33 2.93 -14.11 7.37
C TRP A 33 2.96 -12.64 7.73
N ARG A 34 1.96 -12.18 8.46
CA ARG A 34 1.95 -10.82 8.97
C ARG A 34 2.89 -10.70 10.16
N THR A 35 3.81 -9.72 10.16
CA THR A 35 4.88 -9.60 11.14
C THR A 35 4.40 -9.29 12.56
N ASN A 36 3.28 -8.62 12.72
CA ASN A 36 2.72 -8.28 14.04
C ASN A 36 2.02 -9.45 14.76
N TYR A 37 1.95 -10.64 14.13
CA TYR A 37 1.28 -11.81 14.69
C TYR A 37 2.12 -13.07 14.47
N GLY A 38 2.79 -13.51 15.53
CA GLY A 38 3.32 -14.87 15.59
C GLY A 38 4.68 -15.10 14.93
N VAL A 39 5.39 -14.05 14.52
CA VAL A 39 6.80 -14.17 14.10
C VAL A 39 7.67 -13.69 15.26
N PRO A 40 8.32 -14.59 16.04
CA PRO A 40 9.19 -14.19 17.13
C PRO A 40 10.30 -13.25 16.65
N GLY A 41 10.47 -12.12 17.35
CA GLY A 41 11.48 -11.11 16.99
C GLY A 41 11.06 -10.12 15.92
N ALA A 42 9.84 -10.22 15.40
CA ALA A 42 9.32 -9.30 14.38
C ALA A 42 8.43 -8.16 14.94
N GLU A 43 8.32 -8.05 16.26
CA GLU A 43 7.47 -7.05 16.93
C GLU A 43 7.88 -5.61 16.61
N HIS A 44 9.13 -5.41 16.22
CA HIS A 44 9.71 -4.11 15.81
C HIS A 44 10.18 -4.11 14.36
N SER A 45 9.67 -5.03 13.53
CA SER A 45 10.08 -5.11 12.13
C SER A 45 9.69 -3.85 11.37
N SER A 46 10.56 -3.46 10.46
CA SER A 46 10.35 -2.32 9.57
C SER A 46 9.49 -2.65 8.33
N PHE A 47 8.95 -3.86 8.25
CA PHE A 47 8.14 -4.39 7.15
C PHE A 47 6.85 -5.02 7.67
N ASP A 48 5.82 -5.14 6.82
CA ASP A 48 4.46 -5.50 7.25
C ASP A 48 4.17 -7.01 7.16
N ALA A 49 4.85 -7.72 6.24
CA ALA A 49 4.65 -9.16 6.05
C ALA A 49 5.93 -9.86 5.56
N TYR A 50 5.91 -11.20 5.64
CA TYR A 50 7.02 -12.05 5.22
C TYR A 50 6.52 -13.20 4.35
N ASP A 51 7.19 -13.41 3.22
CA ASP A 51 7.00 -14.59 2.37
C ASP A 51 7.95 -15.70 2.85
N PRO A 52 7.44 -16.76 3.51
CA PRO A 52 8.29 -17.83 4.02
C PRO A 52 8.88 -18.72 2.94
N GLN A 53 8.32 -18.71 1.72
CA GLN A 53 8.81 -19.54 0.62
C GLN A 53 10.01 -18.88 -0.07
N LYS A 54 9.95 -17.58 -0.26
CA LYS A 54 11.01 -16.81 -0.92
C LYS A 54 11.98 -16.16 0.04
N HIS A 55 11.71 -16.21 1.35
CA HIS A 55 12.45 -15.49 2.38
C HIS A 55 12.50 -13.98 2.13
N THR A 56 11.37 -13.39 1.71
CA THR A 56 11.27 -12.01 1.25
C THR A 56 10.49 -11.17 2.24
N ARG A 57 11.03 -10.01 2.61
CA ARG A 57 10.37 -9.00 3.45
C ARG A 57 9.44 -8.17 2.58
N ILE A 58 8.20 -8.04 3.01
CA ILE A 58 7.14 -7.39 2.23
C ILE A 58 6.64 -6.15 2.94
N GLN A 59 6.66 -5.04 2.24
CA GLN A 59 5.98 -3.81 2.63
C GLN A 59 4.63 -3.74 1.93
N ILE A 60 3.57 -3.45 2.69
CA ILE A 60 2.22 -3.32 2.16
C ILE A 60 1.75 -1.88 2.38
N LYS A 61 1.30 -1.23 1.32
CA LYS A 61 0.68 0.08 1.39
C LYS A 61 -0.68 0.02 0.70
N GLY A 62 -1.68 0.64 1.32
CA GLY A 62 -3.04 0.59 0.78
C GLY A 62 -3.72 1.95 0.76
N CYS A 63 -4.67 2.12 -0.14
CA CYS A 63 -5.57 3.26 -0.14
C CYS A 63 -7.01 2.85 -0.46
N SER A 64 -7.96 3.63 0.03
CA SER A 64 -9.39 3.51 -0.29
C SER A 64 -10.02 4.84 -0.69
N VAL A 65 -9.22 5.85 -0.85
CA VAL A 65 -9.66 7.22 -1.19
C VAL A 65 -8.80 7.78 -2.32
N ASP A 66 -9.41 8.66 -3.13
CA ASP A 66 -8.63 9.47 -4.07
C ASP A 66 -7.73 10.44 -3.30
N GLU A 67 -6.58 10.78 -3.85
CA GLU A 67 -5.61 11.68 -3.21
C GLU A 67 -4.99 11.17 -1.89
N ASP A 68 -4.91 9.86 -1.73
CA ASP A 68 -4.21 9.29 -0.60
C ASP A 68 -2.73 9.66 -0.60
N LEU A 69 -2.22 9.94 0.61
CA LEU A 69 -0.79 10.14 0.86
C LEU A 69 -0.25 8.96 1.65
N THR A 70 0.42 8.08 0.95
CA THR A 70 1.13 6.96 1.55
C THR A 70 2.33 7.46 2.33
N SER A 71 2.49 7.02 3.57
CA SER A 71 3.60 7.37 4.46
C SER A 71 4.54 6.19 4.65
N PHE A 72 5.84 6.46 4.67
CA PHE A 72 6.87 5.45 4.93
C PHE A 72 7.65 5.80 6.19
N GLY A 73 8.03 4.79 6.97
CA GLY A 73 8.92 4.99 8.10
C GLY A 73 10.34 5.41 7.64
N PRO A 74 11.08 6.17 8.46
CA PRO A 74 12.44 6.58 8.09
C PRO A 74 13.39 5.36 7.98
N ASP A 75 13.15 4.33 8.80
CA ASP A 75 13.98 3.14 8.88
C ASP A 75 13.34 1.92 8.20
N SER A 76 12.29 2.15 7.40
CA SER A 76 11.60 1.05 6.70
C SER A 76 12.50 0.40 5.66
N VAL A 77 12.66 -0.92 5.77
CA VAL A 77 13.47 -1.75 4.86
C VAL A 77 12.62 -2.94 4.42
N TRP A 78 12.52 -3.14 3.12
CA TRP A 78 11.76 -4.23 2.50
C TRP A 78 12.46 -4.71 1.23
N ASP A 79 12.09 -5.89 0.77
CA ASP A 79 12.57 -6.47 -0.49
C ASP A 79 11.54 -6.25 -1.62
N GLU A 80 10.25 -6.43 -1.31
CA GLU A 80 9.13 -6.18 -2.24
C GLU A 80 8.11 -5.22 -1.61
N LEU A 81 7.59 -4.29 -2.42
CA LEU A 81 6.52 -3.39 -2.03
C LEU A 81 5.27 -3.67 -2.85
N TYR A 82 4.18 -4.00 -2.15
CA TYR A 82 2.87 -4.15 -2.75
C TYR A 82 1.97 -2.97 -2.39
N PHE A 83 1.32 -2.43 -3.41
CA PHE A 83 0.31 -1.41 -3.23
C PHE A 83 -1.07 -1.99 -3.49
N VAL A 84 -1.97 -1.82 -2.52
CA VAL A 84 -3.31 -2.40 -2.51
C VAL A 84 -4.32 -1.27 -2.67
N ASP A 85 -4.92 -1.19 -3.86
CA ASP A 85 -5.84 -0.13 -4.23
C ASP A 85 -7.29 -0.59 -4.03
N PHE A 86 -7.90 -0.14 -2.94
CA PHE A 86 -9.33 -0.34 -2.65
C PHE A 86 -10.21 0.78 -3.22
N TYR A 87 -9.62 1.84 -3.76
CA TYR A 87 -10.37 2.93 -4.34
C TYR A 87 -10.90 2.60 -5.73
N VAL A 88 -10.09 1.94 -6.55
CA VAL A 88 -10.40 1.44 -7.91
C VAL A 88 -11.23 2.47 -8.70
N ASP A 89 -10.69 3.68 -8.87
CA ASP A 89 -11.35 4.83 -9.53
C ASP A 89 -12.74 5.20 -8.96
N GLY A 90 -12.88 5.08 -7.64
CA GLY A 90 -14.08 5.41 -6.89
C GLY A 90 -15.17 4.33 -6.89
N LYS A 91 -14.89 3.17 -7.45
CA LYS A 91 -15.79 2.03 -7.42
C LYS A 91 -15.55 1.21 -6.17
N TRP A 92 -16.62 0.87 -5.48
CA TRP A 92 -16.58 -0.06 -4.36
C TRP A 92 -17.55 -1.21 -4.61
N ASP A 93 -17.00 -2.32 -5.06
CA ASP A 93 -17.72 -3.55 -5.34
C ASP A 93 -17.08 -4.76 -4.64
N TYR A 94 -16.42 -4.51 -3.49
CA TYR A 94 -15.63 -5.49 -2.73
C TYR A 94 -14.34 -5.93 -3.43
N THR A 95 -13.96 -5.29 -4.52
CA THR A 95 -12.69 -5.57 -5.20
C THR A 95 -11.59 -4.63 -4.75
N PHE A 96 -10.36 -5.10 -4.85
CA PHE A 96 -9.15 -4.29 -4.76
C PHE A 96 -8.13 -4.78 -5.77
N ASN A 97 -7.34 -3.84 -6.26
CA ASN A 97 -6.23 -4.13 -7.16
C ASN A 97 -4.91 -4.21 -6.40
N VAL A 98 -4.03 -5.12 -6.82
CA VAL A 98 -2.71 -5.31 -6.23
C VAL A 98 -1.66 -5.00 -7.29
N TYR A 99 -0.74 -4.09 -6.95
CA TYR A 99 0.40 -3.70 -7.77
C TYR A 99 1.68 -4.05 -7.04
N LEU A 100 2.63 -4.67 -7.74
CA LEU A 100 4.02 -4.74 -7.29
C LEU A 100 4.72 -3.47 -7.76
N ILE A 101 5.23 -2.70 -6.83
CA ILE A 101 5.89 -1.43 -7.12
C ILE A 101 7.41 -1.64 -7.09
N ASP A 102 8.06 -1.24 -8.17
CA ASP A 102 9.51 -1.23 -8.25
C ASP A 102 10.11 -0.30 -7.17
N ASN A 103 11.05 -0.84 -6.40
CA ASN A 103 11.70 -0.11 -5.31
C ASN A 103 12.44 1.14 -5.80
N GLU A 104 13.07 1.08 -6.96
CA GLU A 104 13.74 2.24 -7.54
C GLU A 104 12.74 3.36 -7.85
N ALA A 105 11.54 3.01 -8.32
CA ALA A 105 10.49 3.99 -8.55
C ALA A 105 10.06 4.69 -7.24
N ILE A 106 10.08 4.00 -6.11
CA ILE A 106 9.83 4.61 -4.79
C ILE A 106 10.98 5.54 -4.42
N TYR A 107 12.20 5.03 -4.45
CA TYR A 107 13.38 5.75 -3.96
C TYR A 107 13.68 7.03 -4.73
N THR A 108 13.40 7.04 -6.03
CA THR A 108 13.62 8.20 -6.92
C THR A 108 12.44 9.16 -6.99
N THR A 109 11.28 8.80 -6.41
CA THR A 109 10.09 9.67 -6.42
C THR A 109 10.37 10.97 -5.65
N LYS A 110 10.08 12.11 -6.30
CA LYS A 110 10.09 13.41 -5.66
C LYS A 110 8.94 13.54 -4.67
N VAL A 111 9.28 13.79 -3.41
CA VAL A 111 8.31 14.02 -2.33
C VAL A 111 7.89 15.49 -2.28
N ASN A 112 8.78 16.37 -2.70
CA ASN A 112 8.56 17.82 -2.87
C ASN A 112 9.44 18.37 -4.01
N ALA A 113 9.48 19.69 -4.17
CA ALA A 113 10.22 20.33 -5.27
C ALA A 113 11.73 20.03 -5.27
N THR A 114 12.31 19.79 -4.09
CA THR A 114 13.78 19.72 -3.90
C THR A 114 14.28 18.36 -3.39
N GLN A 115 13.40 17.48 -2.91
CA GLN A 115 13.80 16.25 -2.22
C GLN A 115 13.11 15.02 -2.81
N THR A 116 13.88 13.95 -2.94
CA THR A 116 13.39 12.61 -3.22
C THR A 116 12.99 11.89 -1.93
N PHE A 117 12.43 10.70 -2.09
CA PHE A 117 12.15 9.78 -0.99
C PHE A 117 13.42 9.51 -0.15
N VAL A 118 14.53 9.15 -0.81
CA VAL A 118 15.80 8.84 -0.14
C VAL A 118 16.37 10.04 0.61
N ASP A 119 16.23 11.25 0.05
CA ASP A 119 16.71 12.47 0.72
C ASP A 119 16.00 12.68 2.06
N GLN A 120 14.69 12.42 2.10
CA GLN A 120 13.93 12.54 3.34
C GLN A 120 14.25 11.42 4.34
N GLN A 121 14.42 10.18 3.88
CA GLN A 121 14.82 9.08 4.74
C GLN A 121 16.18 9.35 5.41
N LYS A 122 17.18 9.80 4.66
CA LYS A 122 18.52 10.17 5.19
C LYS A 122 18.46 11.25 6.28
N GLN A 123 17.40 12.05 6.27
CA GLN A 123 17.14 13.09 7.30
C GLN A 123 16.31 12.56 8.47
N GLY A 124 16.04 11.27 8.57
CA GLY A 124 15.17 10.67 9.59
C GLY A 124 13.71 11.09 9.48
N ARG A 125 13.29 11.60 8.31
CA ARG A 125 11.92 12.05 8.05
C ARG A 125 11.07 10.90 7.53
N ARG A 126 9.75 11.09 7.57
CA ARG A 126 8.77 10.18 6.97
C ARG A 126 8.35 10.68 5.59
N PRO A 127 8.89 10.14 4.48
CA PRO A 127 8.45 10.50 3.14
C PRO A 127 6.95 10.23 2.96
N ARG A 128 6.26 11.17 2.31
CA ARG A 128 4.82 11.04 2.01
C ARG A 128 4.53 11.48 0.60
N PHE A 129 3.90 10.61 -0.18
CA PHE A 129 3.42 10.93 -1.52
C PHE A 129 2.33 9.94 -1.95
N SER A 130 1.58 10.27 -3.00
CA SER A 130 0.59 9.36 -3.57
C SER A 130 1.25 8.41 -4.56
N ILE A 131 1.28 7.12 -4.24
CA ILE A 131 1.78 6.07 -5.16
C ILE A 131 0.95 6.05 -6.45
N ILE A 132 -0.37 6.24 -6.34
CA ILE A 132 -1.25 6.30 -7.52
C ILE A 132 -0.83 7.43 -8.46
N LYS A 133 -0.70 8.66 -7.93
CA LYS A 133 -0.41 9.85 -8.75
C LYS A 133 1.03 9.88 -9.26
N SER A 134 1.98 9.44 -8.43
CA SER A 134 3.40 9.58 -8.73
C SER A 134 3.97 8.41 -9.52
N ILE A 135 3.38 7.21 -9.42
CA ILE A 135 3.94 5.99 -10.01
C ILE A 135 2.93 5.28 -10.91
N ILE A 136 1.78 4.85 -10.37
CA ILE A 136 0.86 3.97 -11.08
C ILE A 136 0.28 4.66 -12.33
N ARG A 137 -0.29 5.84 -12.19
CA ARG A 137 -0.89 6.58 -13.30
C ARG A 137 0.13 7.02 -14.36
N PRO A 138 1.27 7.66 -14.02
CA PRO A 138 2.26 8.06 -15.00
C PRO A 138 2.86 6.89 -15.79
N LYS A 139 3.12 5.76 -15.11
CA LYS A 139 3.65 4.55 -15.75
C LYS A 139 2.58 3.68 -16.41
N LYS A 140 1.29 4.06 -16.33
CA LYS A 140 0.14 3.28 -16.84
C LYS A 140 0.19 1.81 -16.37
N MET A 141 0.55 1.61 -15.11
CA MET A 141 0.71 0.27 -14.56
C MET A 141 -0.62 -0.48 -14.56
N LYS A 142 -0.57 -1.74 -14.94
CA LYS A 142 -1.68 -2.69 -14.76
C LYS A 142 -1.54 -3.38 -13.41
N PRO A 143 -2.63 -3.71 -12.72
CA PRO A 143 -2.54 -4.52 -11.51
C PRO A 143 -2.02 -5.92 -11.84
N MET A 144 -1.24 -6.51 -10.94
CA MET A 144 -0.87 -7.92 -11.03
C MET A 144 -2.07 -8.82 -10.74
N TYR A 145 -2.87 -8.42 -9.76
CA TYR A 145 -4.06 -9.15 -9.34
C TYR A 145 -5.22 -8.19 -9.09
N THR A 146 -6.43 -8.71 -9.32
CA THR A 146 -7.67 -8.14 -8.77
C THR A 146 -8.29 -9.17 -7.86
N CYS A 147 -8.52 -8.79 -6.61
CA CYS A 147 -9.07 -9.65 -5.57
C CYS A 147 -10.46 -9.18 -5.18
N ASN A 148 -11.37 -10.10 -4.89
CA ASN A 148 -12.71 -9.77 -4.38
C ASN A 148 -12.91 -10.36 -2.99
N ILE A 149 -13.07 -9.51 -1.98
CA ILE A 149 -13.17 -9.90 -0.57
C ILE A 149 -14.42 -10.74 -0.31
N LYS A 150 -15.53 -10.41 -0.98
CA LYS A 150 -16.81 -11.08 -0.75
C LYS A 150 -16.82 -12.52 -1.28
N THR A 151 -16.16 -12.77 -2.40
CA THR A 151 -16.17 -14.08 -3.07
C THR A 151 -14.90 -14.89 -2.86
N GLY A 152 -13.84 -14.28 -2.34
CA GLY A 152 -12.51 -14.88 -2.25
C GLY A 152 -11.81 -15.05 -3.61
N LYS A 153 -12.39 -14.51 -4.69
CA LYS A 153 -11.86 -14.69 -6.05
C LYS A 153 -10.60 -13.85 -6.25
N ILE A 154 -9.59 -14.45 -6.91
CA ILE A 154 -8.38 -13.80 -7.40
C ILE A 154 -8.35 -13.89 -8.91
N ILE A 155 -8.14 -12.78 -9.59
CA ILE A 155 -7.89 -12.69 -11.03
C ILE A 155 -6.44 -12.24 -11.21
N LYS A 156 -5.67 -13.05 -11.93
CA LYS A 156 -4.28 -12.75 -12.31
C LYS A 156 -4.26 -12.10 -13.68
N HIS A 157 -3.44 -11.06 -13.89
CA HIS A 157 -3.41 -10.23 -15.09
C HIS A 157 -2.13 -10.41 -15.96
N PHE A 158 -1.35 -11.47 -15.70
CA PHE A 158 -0.11 -11.79 -16.44
C PHE A 158 0.04 -13.30 -16.64
#